data_47729099ec26dec3b20a7c0957c436cc
#
_entry.id   47729099ec26dec3b20a7c0957c436cc
#
_cell.length_a   1.000
_cell.length_b   1.000
_cell.length_c   1.000
_cell.angle_alpha   90.00
_cell.angle_beta   90.00
_cell.angle_gamma   90.00
#
_symmetry.space_group_name_H-M   'P 1'
#
loop_
_entity.id
_entity.type
_entity.pdbx_description
1 polymer ?
#
loop_
_entity_poly.entity_id
_entity_poly.type
_entity_poly.pdbx_seq_one_letter_code
_entity_poly.pdbx_strand_id
1 'polypeptide(L)'
;MRTVSQFLNRFDPSRILVVSARQYGQRPARKFAQAIGAMHIVGRFIPGTLTNPRLRTYIEPELIVVTDPQADQQSLSEAVSTGLPVVAVCDANNTLRNVDLCLPANNKGKQSLALIYWLLSREVLKIRGTMDDETWETMQDVTEWESTF
;
A
#
# COMPACT_ATOMS: atom_id res chain seq x y z
N MET A 1 -13.20 2.51 -1.91
CA MET A 1 -12.47 1.29 -1.53
C MET A 1 -12.70 0.11 -2.46
N ARG A 2 -13.93 -0.14 -2.84
CA ARG A 2 -14.24 -1.24 -3.78
C ARG A 2 -13.52 -1.08 -5.13
N THR A 3 -13.51 0.13 -5.68
CA THR A 3 -12.81 0.44 -6.93
C THR A 3 -11.31 0.16 -6.84
N VAL A 4 -10.68 0.58 -5.75
CA VAL A 4 -9.27 0.33 -5.49
C VAL A 4 -9.01 -1.17 -5.40
N SER A 5 -9.85 -1.90 -4.68
CA SER A 5 -9.71 -3.36 -4.52
C SER A 5 -9.85 -4.09 -5.86
N GLN A 6 -10.79 -3.68 -6.70
CA GLN A 6 -10.95 -4.25 -8.03
C GLN A 6 -9.74 -3.96 -8.91
N PHE A 7 -9.19 -2.76 -8.82
CA PHE A 7 -7.99 -2.37 -9.56
C PHE A 7 -6.79 -3.21 -9.13
N LEU A 8 -6.58 -3.39 -7.83
CA LEU A 8 -5.49 -4.19 -7.29
C LEU A 8 -5.56 -5.66 -7.75
N ASN A 9 -6.76 -6.20 -7.88
CA ASN A 9 -6.96 -7.58 -8.30
C ASN A 9 -6.67 -7.84 -9.79
N ARG A 10 -6.40 -6.81 -10.58
CA ARG A 10 -5.95 -6.96 -11.97
C ARG A 10 -4.48 -7.34 -12.07
N PHE A 11 -3.73 -7.24 -10.97
CA PHE A 11 -2.30 -7.49 -10.94
C PHE A 11 -2.00 -8.75 -10.14
N ASP A 12 -0.90 -9.43 -10.49
CA ASP A 12 -0.37 -10.51 -9.67
C ASP A 12 0.08 -9.92 -8.33
N PRO A 13 -0.41 -10.45 -7.18
CA PRO A 13 -0.03 -9.90 -5.88
C PRO A 13 1.48 -9.85 -5.66
N SER A 14 2.23 -10.82 -6.16
CA SER A 14 3.68 -10.84 -6.04
C SER A 14 4.37 -9.71 -6.81
N ARG A 15 3.64 -9.01 -7.69
CA ARG A 15 4.14 -7.89 -8.49
C ARG A 15 3.60 -6.54 -8.00
N ILE A 16 2.92 -6.51 -6.86
CA ILE A 16 2.46 -5.28 -6.21
C ILE A 16 3.44 -4.92 -5.11
N LEU A 17 3.87 -3.66 -5.07
CA LEU A 17 4.73 -3.12 -4.02
C LEU A 17 3.96 -2.15 -3.15
N VAL A 18 3.96 -2.37 -1.85
CA VAL A 18 3.35 -1.47 -0.86
C VAL A 18 4.47 -0.73 -0.13
N VAL A 19 4.42 0.60 -0.10
CA VAL A 19 5.46 1.42 0.54
C VAL A 19 4.87 2.31 1.62
N SER A 20 5.62 2.52 2.70
CA SER A 20 5.30 3.47 3.75
C SER A 20 6.57 3.94 4.44
N ALA A 21 6.87 5.24 4.31
CA ALA A 21 7.96 5.89 5.05
C ALA A 21 7.51 6.37 6.43
N ARG A 22 6.21 6.67 6.62
CA ARG A 22 5.68 7.13 7.91
C ARG A 22 5.63 6.00 8.92
N GLN A 23 6.00 6.31 10.18
CA GLN A 23 5.99 5.33 11.27
C GLN A 23 4.62 4.71 11.48
N TYR A 24 3.56 5.51 11.46
CA TYR A 24 2.21 5.02 11.71
C TYR A 24 1.65 4.17 10.57
N GLY A 25 2.24 4.25 9.39
CA GLY A 25 1.83 3.45 8.23
C GLY A 25 2.62 2.16 8.04
N GLN A 26 3.75 1.98 8.73
CA GLN A 26 4.64 0.84 8.49
C GLN A 26 4.00 -0.49 8.81
N ARG A 27 3.43 -0.63 10.00
CA ARG A 27 2.78 -1.88 10.40
C ARG A 27 1.53 -2.19 9.58
N PRO A 28 0.60 -1.25 9.37
CA PRO A 28 -0.54 -1.51 8.49
C PRO A 28 -0.15 -1.89 7.07
N ALA A 29 0.82 -1.18 6.48
CA ALA A 29 1.28 -1.47 5.13
C ALA A 29 1.90 -2.87 5.02
N ARG A 30 2.74 -3.25 5.98
CA ARG A 30 3.34 -4.58 6.02
C ARG A 30 2.29 -5.68 6.16
N LYS A 31 1.32 -5.50 7.07
CA LYS A 31 0.25 -6.47 7.28
C LYS A 31 -0.65 -6.58 6.06
N PHE A 32 -0.95 -5.47 5.41
CA PHE A 32 -1.69 -5.47 4.16
C PHE A 32 -0.96 -6.26 3.08
N ALA A 33 0.33 -6.00 2.89
CA ALA A 33 1.13 -6.72 1.90
C ALA A 33 1.17 -8.21 2.19
N GLN A 34 1.36 -8.60 3.45
CA GLN A 34 1.35 -10.02 3.86
C GLN A 34 -0.01 -10.66 3.61
N ALA A 35 -1.11 -9.95 3.90
CA ALA A 35 -2.45 -10.49 3.74
C ALA A 35 -2.80 -10.77 2.28
N ILE A 36 -2.37 -9.90 1.35
CA ILE A 36 -2.67 -10.07 -0.07
C ILE A 36 -1.56 -10.76 -0.86
N GLY A 37 -0.42 -11.05 -0.23
CA GLY A 37 0.73 -11.67 -0.88
C GLY A 37 1.59 -10.73 -1.68
N ALA A 38 1.61 -9.44 -1.35
CA ALA A 38 2.38 -8.40 -2.04
C ALA A 38 3.77 -8.20 -1.41
N MET A 39 4.65 -7.53 -2.15
CA MET A 39 5.92 -7.04 -1.62
C MET A 39 5.68 -5.78 -0.78
N HIS A 40 6.56 -5.50 0.18
CA HIS A 40 6.49 -4.28 0.97
C HIS A 40 7.88 -3.71 1.23
N ILE A 41 7.95 -2.37 1.28
CA ILE A 41 9.13 -1.63 1.76
C ILE A 41 8.59 -0.63 2.79
N VAL A 42 8.91 -0.85 4.05
CA VAL A 42 8.49 0.04 5.14
C VAL A 42 9.71 0.73 5.73
N GLY A 43 9.55 2.01 6.06
CA GLY A 43 10.65 2.85 6.50
C GLY A 43 11.34 3.52 5.32
N ARG A 44 12.66 3.61 5.37
CA ARG A 44 13.42 4.33 4.34
C ARG A 44 13.40 3.57 3.01
N PHE A 45 13.00 4.26 1.97
CA PHE A 45 13.10 3.78 0.59
C PHE A 45 14.50 4.11 0.05
N ILE A 46 15.24 3.08 -0.34
CA ILE A 46 16.60 3.26 -0.87
C ILE A 46 16.51 3.78 -2.31
N PRO A 47 17.09 4.96 -2.61
CA PRO A 47 17.07 5.47 -3.98
C PRO A 47 17.67 4.45 -4.97
N GLY A 48 17.00 4.27 -6.09
CA GLY A 48 17.42 3.33 -7.12
C GLY A 48 16.77 1.95 -7.03
N THR A 49 15.96 1.67 -6.01
CA THR A 49 15.30 0.37 -5.84
C THR A 49 14.44 -0.02 -7.06
N LEU A 50 13.81 0.94 -7.72
CA LEU A 50 12.99 0.70 -8.91
C LEU A 50 13.71 1.01 -10.22
N THR A 51 14.85 1.71 -10.18
CA THR A 51 15.50 2.27 -11.36
C THR A 51 16.91 1.73 -11.62
N ASN A 52 17.59 1.20 -10.61
CA ASN A 52 18.98 0.74 -10.73
C ASN A 52 19.09 -0.79 -10.61
N PRO A 53 19.24 -1.53 -11.73
CA PRO A 53 19.31 -2.99 -11.71
C PRO A 53 20.51 -3.56 -10.94
N ARG A 54 21.52 -2.73 -10.65
CA ARG A 54 22.74 -3.18 -9.95
C ARG A 54 22.58 -3.21 -8.43
N LEU A 55 21.52 -2.60 -7.88
CA LEU A 55 21.26 -2.63 -6.44
C LEU A 55 20.77 -4.01 -6.01
N ARG A 56 21.20 -4.45 -4.81
CA ARG A 56 20.69 -5.68 -4.21
C ARG A 56 19.20 -5.62 -3.90
N THR A 57 18.71 -4.42 -3.61
CA THR A 57 17.30 -4.17 -3.29
C THR A 57 16.44 -3.95 -4.52
N TYR A 58 17.01 -4.00 -5.73
CA TYR A 58 16.29 -3.76 -6.98
C TYR A 58 15.13 -4.72 -7.15
N ILE A 59 13.96 -4.17 -7.47
CA ILE A 59 12.74 -4.91 -7.74
C ILE A 59 12.02 -4.31 -8.95
N GLU A 60 11.22 -5.14 -9.62
CA GLU A 60 10.44 -4.76 -10.80
C GLU A 60 8.96 -5.04 -10.57
N PRO A 61 8.26 -4.26 -9.72
CA PRO A 61 6.82 -4.42 -9.55
C PRO A 61 6.05 -3.95 -10.78
N GLU A 62 4.79 -4.33 -10.87
CA GLU A 62 3.87 -3.85 -11.91
C GLU A 62 2.93 -2.75 -11.40
N LEU A 63 2.83 -2.58 -10.10
CA LEU A 63 1.97 -1.60 -9.44
C LEU A 63 2.58 -1.21 -8.11
N ILE A 64 2.49 0.07 -7.75
CA ILE A 64 2.91 0.56 -6.43
C ILE A 64 1.72 1.14 -5.67
N VAL A 65 1.64 0.80 -4.37
CA VAL A 65 0.67 1.37 -3.43
C VAL A 65 1.41 2.26 -2.45
N VAL A 66 1.12 3.54 -2.46
CA VAL A 66 1.80 4.56 -1.67
C VAL A 66 0.91 4.97 -0.50
N THR A 67 1.44 4.91 0.72
CA THR A 67 0.69 5.27 1.94
C THR A 67 0.47 6.77 2.06
N ASP A 68 1.50 7.57 1.76
CA ASP A 68 1.43 9.03 1.80
C ASP A 68 2.32 9.59 0.69
N PRO A 69 1.75 10.21 -0.35
CA PRO A 69 2.54 10.71 -1.47
C PRO A 69 3.64 11.69 -1.06
N GLN A 70 3.43 12.46 0.00
CA GLN A 70 4.42 13.42 0.48
C GLN A 70 5.59 12.74 1.18
N ALA A 71 5.30 11.81 2.09
CA ALA A 71 6.34 11.09 2.83
C ALA A 71 7.06 10.07 1.94
N ASP A 72 6.35 9.48 0.97
CA ASP A 72 6.87 8.45 0.06
C ASP A 72 7.30 9.04 -1.30
N GLN A 73 7.73 10.30 -1.31
CA GLN A 73 8.03 11.04 -2.53
C GLN A 73 9.12 10.36 -3.38
N GLN A 74 10.13 9.77 -2.75
CA GLN A 74 11.21 9.09 -3.48
C GLN A 74 10.69 7.89 -4.26
N SER A 75 9.88 7.04 -3.64
CA SER A 75 9.31 5.87 -4.31
C SER A 75 8.32 6.29 -5.40
N LEU A 76 7.54 7.33 -5.15
CA LEU A 76 6.62 7.88 -6.14
C LEU A 76 7.35 8.41 -7.37
N SER A 77 8.43 9.14 -7.16
CA SER A 77 9.27 9.68 -8.24
C SER A 77 9.85 8.56 -9.11
N GLU A 78 10.36 7.50 -8.50
CA GLU A 78 10.91 6.36 -9.23
C GLU A 78 9.83 5.58 -9.97
N ALA A 79 8.65 5.44 -9.37
CA ALA A 79 7.50 4.79 -10.02
C ALA A 79 7.09 5.53 -11.30
N VAL A 80 7.06 6.85 -11.24
CA VAL A 80 6.77 7.69 -12.41
C VAL A 80 7.83 7.52 -13.50
N SER A 81 9.11 7.50 -13.10
CA SER A 81 10.22 7.32 -14.05
C SER A 81 10.17 5.98 -14.76
N THR A 82 9.68 4.94 -14.11
CA THR A 82 9.58 3.59 -14.68
C THR A 82 8.22 3.31 -15.32
N GLY A 83 7.28 4.28 -15.26
CA GLY A 83 5.96 4.14 -15.86
C GLY A 83 4.99 3.24 -15.10
N LEU A 84 5.20 3.04 -13.79
CA LEU A 84 4.32 2.21 -12.98
C LEU A 84 3.01 2.93 -12.65
N PRO A 85 1.86 2.23 -12.70
CA PRO A 85 0.62 2.75 -12.12
C PRO A 85 0.78 2.97 -10.62
N VAL A 86 0.19 4.05 -10.10
CA VAL A 86 0.29 4.45 -8.69
C VAL A 86 -1.09 4.50 -8.06
N VAL A 87 -1.27 3.74 -6.99
CA VAL A 87 -2.42 3.84 -6.09
C VAL A 87 -1.93 4.48 -4.79
N ALA A 88 -2.61 5.50 -4.31
CA ALA A 88 -2.19 6.22 -3.12
C ALA A 88 -3.33 6.47 -2.15
N VAL A 89 -3.01 6.45 -0.85
CA VAL A 89 -3.91 6.94 0.19
C VAL A 89 -3.61 8.43 0.36
N CYS A 90 -4.58 9.28 0.05
CA CYS A 90 -4.40 10.73 0.06
C CYS A 90 -5.41 11.39 0.98
N ASP A 91 -4.96 12.33 1.82
CA ASP A 91 -5.86 13.19 2.59
C ASP A 91 -6.06 14.53 1.85
N ALA A 92 -6.79 15.47 2.50
CA ALA A 92 -7.12 16.75 1.90
C ALA A 92 -5.89 17.64 1.63
N ASN A 93 -4.77 17.39 2.30
CA ASN A 93 -3.55 18.18 2.17
C ASN A 93 -2.58 17.62 1.11
N ASN A 94 -2.85 16.45 0.56
CA ASN A 94 -2.02 15.85 -0.47
C ASN A 94 -2.43 16.33 -1.86
N THR A 95 -1.44 16.44 -2.75
CA THR A 95 -1.71 16.63 -4.18
C THR A 95 -1.93 15.27 -4.82
N LEU A 96 -2.73 15.25 -5.89
CA LEU A 96 -2.96 14.02 -6.66
C LEU A 96 -1.99 13.88 -7.84
N ARG A 97 -0.95 14.70 -7.87
CA ARG A 97 0.04 14.65 -8.94
C ARG A 97 0.73 13.29 -8.96
N ASN A 98 0.80 12.69 -10.15
CA ASN A 98 1.41 11.39 -10.40
C ASN A 98 0.69 10.21 -9.72
N VAL A 99 -0.54 10.40 -9.24
CA VAL A 99 -1.37 9.34 -8.66
C VAL A 99 -2.44 8.95 -9.68
N ASP A 100 -2.48 7.66 -10.04
CA ASP A 100 -3.43 7.16 -11.04
C ASP A 100 -4.77 6.82 -10.39
N LEU A 101 -4.76 6.34 -9.15
CA LEU A 101 -5.97 6.03 -8.41
C LEU A 101 -5.78 6.42 -6.95
N CYS A 102 -6.69 7.22 -6.43
CA CYS A 102 -6.64 7.74 -5.07
C CYS A 102 -7.66 7.06 -4.17
N LEU A 103 -7.22 6.66 -2.98
CA LEU A 103 -8.09 6.27 -1.88
C LEU A 103 -8.14 7.45 -0.90
N PRO A 104 -9.22 8.27 -0.92
CA PRO A 104 -9.30 9.43 -0.02
C PRO A 104 -9.47 8.97 1.42
N ALA A 105 -8.53 9.33 2.26
CA ALA A 105 -8.57 8.95 3.68
C ALA A 105 -7.51 9.72 4.46
N ASN A 106 -7.63 9.73 5.79
CA ASN A 106 -6.62 10.30 6.66
C ASN A 106 -5.38 9.38 6.70
N ASN A 107 -4.28 9.80 6.10
CA ASN A 107 -3.04 9.03 6.05
C ASN A 107 -2.01 9.42 7.11
N LYS A 108 -2.42 10.20 8.11
CA LYS A 108 -1.52 10.68 9.19
C LYS A 108 -1.84 10.05 10.53
N GLY A 109 -3.05 9.55 10.73
CA GLY A 109 -3.49 8.95 11.98
C GLY A 109 -3.12 7.48 12.08
N LYS A 110 -2.64 7.07 13.24
CA LYS A 110 -2.28 5.69 13.55
C LYS A 110 -3.47 4.73 13.37
N GLN A 111 -4.60 5.08 13.97
CA GLN A 111 -5.82 4.26 13.91
C GLN A 111 -6.44 4.29 12.50
N SER A 112 -6.41 5.44 11.85
CA SER A 112 -6.94 5.60 10.49
C SER A 112 -6.21 4.72 9.49
N LEU A 113 -4.88 4.72 9.52
CA LEU A 113 -4.09 3.89 8.61
C LEU A 113 -4.31 2.40 8.85
N ALA A 114 -4.39 1.99 10.11
CA ALA A 114 -4.69 0.60 10.46
C ALA A 114 -6.04 0.17 9.89
N LEU A 115 -7.07 0.97 10.10
CA LEU A 115 -8.41 0.69 9.62
C LEU A 115 -8.48 0.65 8.09
N ILE A 116 -7.85 1.61 7.41
CA ILE A 116 -7.86 1.69 5.95
C ILE A 116 -7.26 0.44 5.33
N TYR A 117 -6.07 0.03 5.77
CA TYR A 117 -5.43 -1.16 5.22
C TYR A 117 -6.14 -2.44 5.62
N TRP A 118 -6.70 -2.50 6.81
CA TRP A 118 -7.51 -3.65 7.26
C TRP A 118 -8.75 -3.83 6.37
N LEU A 119 -9.49 -2.74 6.12
CA LEU A 119 -10.66 -2.77 5.25
C LEU A 119 -10.26 -3.08 3.80
N LEU A 120 -9.18 -2.51 3.32
CA LEU A 120 -8.71 -2.76 1.95
C LEU A 120 -8.31 -4.22 1.75
N SER A 121 -7.63 -4.82 2.72
CA SER A 121 -7.29 -6.24 2.70
C SER A 121 -8.54 -7.10 2.65
N ARG A 122 -9.54 -6.78 3.48
CA ARG A 122 -10.82 -7.49 3.50
C ARG A 122 -11.48 -7.47 2.13
N GLU A 123 -11.57 -6.29 1.51
CA GLU A 123 -12.20 -6.14 0.20
C GLU A 123 -11.44 -6.86 -0.91
N VAL A 124 -10.12 -6.79 -0.91
CA VAL A 124 -9.28 -7.49 -1.90
C VAL A 124 -9.48 -9.00 -1.80
N LEU A 125 -9.43 -9.56 -0.59
CA LEU A 125 -9.59 -11.00 -0.38
C LEU A 125 -11.02 -11.46 -0.66
N LYS A 126 -12.00 -10.63 -0.36
CA LYS A 126 -13.41 -10.91 -0.65
C LYS A 126 -13.66 -11.02 -2.17
N ILE A 127 -13.11 -10.08 -2.94
CA ILE A 127 -13.23 -10.08 -4.42
C ILE A 127 -12.52 -11.32 -5.01
N ARG A 128 -11.40 -11.74 -4.41
CA ARG A 128 -10.71 -12.97 -4.82
C ARG A 128 -11.49 -14.25 -4.46
N GLY A 129 -12.50 -14.14 -3.60
CA GLY A 129 -13.25 -15.29 -3.12
C GLY A 129 -12.52 -16.15 -2.09
N THR A 130 -11.43 -15.66 -1.51
CA THR A 130 -10.63 -16.40 -0.52
C THR A 130 -11.05 -16.16 0.91
N MET A 131 -11.82 -15.09 1.17
CA MET A 131 -12.22 -14.68 2.51
C MET A 131 -13.55 -13.95 2.44
N ASP A 132 -14.47 -14.19 3.38
CA ASP A 132 -15.68 -13.40 3.55
C ASP A 132 -15.49 -12.38 4.69
N ASP A 133 -16.43 -11.44 4.81
CA ASP A 133 -16.35 -10.37 5.81
C ASP A 133 -16.35 -10.94 7.23
N GLU A 134 -17.20 -11.93 7.50
CA GLU A 134 -17.35 -12.51 8.82
C GLU A 134 -16.09 -13.26 9.24
N THR A 135 -15.53 -14.07 8.35
CA THR A 135 -14.29 -14.80 8.61
C THR A 135 -13.13 -13.85 8.87
N TRP A 136 -13.02 -12.77 8.06
CA TRP A 136 -11.97 -11.78 8.22
C TRP A 136 -12.07 -11.08 9.58
N GLU A 137 -13.26 -10.63 9.96
CA GLU A 137 -13.50 -9.94 11.22
C GLU A 137 -13.21 -10.85 12.43
N THR A 138 -13.45 -12.15 12.28
CA THR A 138 -13.16 -13.12 13.33
C THR A 138 -11.67 -13.40 13.48
N MET A 139 -10.94 -13.50 12.36
CA MET A 139 -9.52 -13.85 12.34
C MET A 139 -8.58 -12.68 12.56
N GLN A 140 -8.98 -11.46 12.18
CA GLN A 140 -8.11 -10.29 12.20
C GLN A 140 -8.70 -9.20 13.09
N ASP A 141 -7.93 -8.79 14.09
CA ASP A 141 -8.28 -7.66 14.95
C ASP A 141 -7.60 -6.41 14.39
N VAL A 142 -8.40 -5.38 14.08
CA VAL A 142 -7.89 -4.12 13.54
C VAL A 142 -6.88 -3.44 14.46
N THR A 143 -6.99 -3.63 15.77
CA THR A 143 -6.05 -3.04 16.73
C THR A 143 -4.64 -3.62 16.61
N GLU A 144 -4.50 -4.85 16.12
CA GLU A 144 -3.20 -5.46 15.87
C GLU A 144 -2.48 -4.84 14.67
N TRP A 145 -3.20 -4.12 13.82
CA TRP A 145 -2.65 -3.43 12.65
C TRP A 145 -2.12 -2.04 12.99
N GLU A 146 -2.45 -1.52 14.16
CA GLU A 146 -1.97 -0.22 14.60
C GLU A 146 -0.46 -0.26 14.89
N SER A 147 0.22 0.84 14.55
CA SER A 147 1.63 1.00 14.86
C SER A 147 1.88 0.98 16.39
N THR A 148 3.02 0.43 16.79
CA THR A 148 3.44 0.43 18.19
C THR A 148 4.20 1.70 18.61
N PHE A 149 4.43 2.61 17.68
CA PHE A 149 5.12 3.89 17.96
C PHE A 149 4.23 4.89 18.68
#